data_c5c5b13d79d33b842e355b97d9fbd342
#
_entry.id   c5c5b13d79d33b842e355b97d9fbd342
#
_cell.length_a   1.000
_cell.length_b   1.000
_cell.length_c   1.000
_cell.angle_alpha   90.00
_cell.angle_beta   90.00
_cell.angle_gamma   90.00
#
_symmetry.space_group_name_H-M   'P 1'
#
loop_
_entity.id
_entity.type
_entity.pdbx_description
1 polymer ?
#
loop_
_entity_poly.entity_id
_entity_poly.type
_entity_poly.pdbx_seq_one_letter_code
_entity_poly.pdbx_strand_id
1 'polypeptide(L)'
;IWSMDELVALTDEVQKEEIEYRDGMVPFQFCELTEKEEPKFTGINDDLPDEEKMVLYQEIGSQRVIKMLLKANGKDPDGPCISEEQWPLLPTTLRYAISNKILGVEEEVKENFRD
;
A
#
# COMPACT_ATOMS: atom_id res chain seq x y z
N ILE A 1 -7.20 -24.87 10.68
CA ILE A 1 -6.32 -24.16 11.64
C ILE A 1 -5.07 -23.65 10.93
N TRP A 2 -4.80 -22.36 11.07
CA TRP A 2 -3.62 -21.75 10.49
C TRP A 2 -2.35 -22.13 11.25
N SER A 3 -1.29 -22.44 10.52
CA SER A 3 0.05 -22.54 11.11
C SER A 3 0.71 -21.15 11.09
N MET A 4 1.72 -20.97 11.93
CA MET A 4 2.46 -19.69 11.97
C MET A 4 3.16 -19.42 10.62
N ASP A 5 3.72 -20.46 9.99
CA ASP A 5 4.38 -20.34 8.69
C ASP A 5 3.40 -19.91 7.59
N GLU A 6 2.18 -20.43 7.61
CA GLU A 6 1.14 -20.03 6.67
C GLU A 6 0.75 -18.56 6.86
N LEU A 7 0.60 -18.13 8.12
CA LEU A 7 0.27 -16.74 8.41
C LEU A 7 1.36 -15.76 7.96
N VAL A 8 2.61 -16.10 8.18
CA VAL A 8 3.74 -15.29 7.71
C VAL A 8 3.75 -15.21 6.19
N ALA A 9 3.45 -16.30 5.50
CA ALA A 9 3.43 -16.36 4.05
C ALA A 9 2.31 -15.53 3.42
N LEU A 10 1.26 -15.20 4.16
CA LEU A 10 0.15 -14.37 3.63
C LEU A 10 0.62 -13.02 3.10
N THR A 11 1.63 -12.42 3.72
CA THR A 11 2.16 -11.14 3.27
C THR A 11 2.93 -11.23 1.95
N ASP A 12 3.29 -12.44 1.53
CA ASP A 12 3.98 -12.67 0.25
C ASP A 12 3.00 -12.85 -0.91
N GLU A 13 1.70 -12.96 -0.63
CA GLU A 13 0.69 -13.08 -1.68
C GLU A 13 0.52 -11.76 -2.43
N VAL A 14 0.60 -11.86 -3.76
CA VAL A 14 0.37 -10.70 -4.62
C VAL A 14 -1.12 -10.52 -4.84
N GLN A 15 -1.64 -9.37 -4.46
CA GLN A 15 -3.03 -9.01 -4.69
C GLN A 15 -3.11 -8.15 -5.94
N LYS A 16 -3.98 -8.54 -6.88
CA LYS A 16 -4.15 -7.84 -8.15
C LYS A 16 -5.51 -7.16 -8.16
N GLU A 17 -5.51 -5.88 -8.50
CA GLU A 17 -6.72 -5.07 -8.52
C GLU A 17 -6.76 -4.23 -9.80
N GLU A 18 -7.95 -3.75 -10.13
CA GLU A 18 -8.15 -2.81 -11.22
C GLU A 18 -9.01 -1.66 -10.72
N ILE A 19 -8.73 -0.46 -11.21
CA ILE A 19 -9.56 0.70 -10.95
C ILE A 19 -9.96 1.36 -12.27
N GLU A 20 -11.13 1.94 -12.31
CA GLU A 20 -11.57 2.75 -13.45
C GLU A 20 -10.97 4.14 -13.34
N TYR A 21 -10.35 4.59 -14.44
CA TYR A 21 -9.76 5.92 -14.52
C TYR A 21 -9.84 6.44 -15.95
N ARG A 22 -10.52 7.56 -16.14
CA ARG A 22 -10.66 8.24 -17.44
C ARG A 22 -11.03 7.29 -18.59
N ASP A 23 -12.18 6.65 -18.48
CA ASP A 23 -12.72 5.74 -19.50
C ASP A 23 -11.92 4.48 -19.77
N GLY A 24 -10.98 4.15 -18.89
CA GLY A 24 -10.17 2.93 -18.99
C GLY A 24 -9.96 2.28 -17.65
N MET A 25 -9.49 1.04 -17.68
CA MET A 25 -9.14 0.29 -16.47
C MET A 25 -7.63 0.33 -16.25
N VAL A 26 -7.22 0.59 -15.02
CA VAL A 26 -5.80 0.60 -14.65
C VAL A 26 -5.55 -0.59 -13.73
N PRO A 27 -4.81 -1.61 -14.20
CA PRO A 27 -4.43 -2.72 -13.35
C PRO A 27 -3.21 -2.36 -12.50
N PHE A 28 -3.16 -2.90 -11.30
CA PHE A 28 -2.00 -2.78 -10.44
C PHE A 28 -1.95 -3.96 -9.49
N GLN A 29 -0.83 -4.13 -8.81
CA GLN A 29 -0.65 -5.20 -7.84
C GLN A 29 0.11 -4.70 -6.63
N PHE A 30 -0.16 -5.30 -5.48
CA PHE A 30 0.49 -4.94 -4.22
C PHE A 30 0.54 -6.17 -3.30
N CYS A 31 1.43 -6.10 -2.31
CA CYS A 31 1.49 -7.08 -1.23
C CYS A 31 1.32 -6.35 0.10
N GLU A 32 0.78 -7.06 1.09
CA GLU A 32 0.76 -6.56 2.46
C GLU A 32 2.18 -6.48 3.01
N LEU A 33 2.41 -5.56 3.93
CA LEU A 33 3.70 -5.40 4.59
C LEU A 33 3.69 -6.07 5.95
N THR A 34 4.82 -6.66 6.32
CA THR A 34 5.05 -7.08 7.70
C THR A 34 5.44 -5.87 8.53
N GLU A 35 5.40 -5.99 9.85
CA GLU A 35 5.81 -4.90 10.74
C GLU A 35 7.24 -4.42 10.45
N LYS A 36 8.14 -5.34 10.09
CA LYS A 36 9.52 -5.00 9.74
C LYS A 36 9.62 -4.17 8.46
N GLU A 37 8.69 -4.36 7.55
CA GLU A 37 8.68 -3.68 6.25
C GLU A 37 7.97 -2.32 6.30
N GLU A 38 7.14 -2.09 7.33
CA GLU A 38 6.42 -0.82 7.46
C GLU A 38 7.39 0.35 7.61
N PRO A 39 7.07 1.54 7.01
CA PRO A 39 7.89 2.73 7.21
C PRO A 39 7.94 3.10 8.69
N LYS A 40 9.12 3.47 9.16
CA LYS A 40 9.28 3.85 10.56
C LYS A 40 8.86 5.30 10.78
N PHE A 41 8.16 5.53 11.89
CA PHE A 41 7.74 6.86 12.30
C PHE A 41 8.91 7.54 13.04
N THR A 42 9.72 8.28 12.28
CA THR A 42 10.80 9.07 12.88
C THR A 42 10.45 10.55 12.74
N GLY A 43 10.73 11.32 13.80
CA GLY A 43 10.51 12.75 13.80
C GLY A 43 9.09 13.22 14.13
N ILE A 44 8.17 12.30 14.38
CA ILE A 44 6.82 12.67 14.85
C ILE A 44 6.82 12.67 16.37
N ASN A 45 6.48 13.81 16.95
CA ASN A 45 6.28 13.92 18.40
C ASN A 45 5.02 14.74 18.67
N ASP A 46 4.54 14.69 19.91
CA ASP A 46 3.29 15.35 20.30
C ASP A 46 3.39 16.88 20.29
N ASP A 47 4.61 17.41 20.28
CA ASP A 47 4.85 18.85 20.30
C ASP A 47 4.79 19.50 18.92
N LEU A 48 4.70 18.71 17.84
CA LEU A 48 4.59 19.24 16.49
C LEU A 48 3.21 19.85 16.24
N PRO A 49 3.13 20.96 15.49
CA PRO A 49 1.84 21.49 15.03
C PRO A 49 1.06 20.45 14.24
N ASP A 50 -0.26 20.49 14.33
CA ASP A 50 -1.14 19.53 13.64
C ASP A 50 -0.91 19.51 12.12
N GLU A 51 -0.63 20.65 11.50
CA GLU A 51 -0.34 20.75 10.09
C GLU A 51 0.92 19.98 9.70
N GLU A 52 1.97 20.08 10.52
CA GLU A 52 3.22 19.35 10.28
C GLU A 52 3.05 17.85 10.49
N LYS A 53 2.27 17.45 11.51
CA LYS A 53 1.94 16.04 11.73
C LYS A 53 1.20 15.46 10.53
N MET A 54 0.23 16.20 9.98
CA MET A 54 -0.54 15.76 8.82
C MET A 54 0.35 15.52 7.60
N VAL A 55 1.29 16.44 7.33
CA VAL A 55 2.24 16.28 6.23
C VAL A 55 3.10 15.03 6.42
N LEU A 56 3.60 14.80 7.64
CA LEU A 56 4.41 13.60 7.94
C LEU A 56 3.60 12.32 7.78
N TYR A 57 2.34 12.29 8.22
CA TYR A 57 1.48 11.12 8.05
C TYR A 57 1.19 10.84 6.57
N GLN A 58 0.97 11.87 5.76
CA GLN A 58 0.78 11.70 4.32
C GLN A 58 2.03 11.16 3.66
N GLU A 59 3.20 11.64 4.05
CA GLU A 59 4.48 11.17 3.52
C GLU A 59 4.72 9.71 3.86
N ILE A 60 4.45 9.32 5.10
CA ILE A 60 4.56 7.94 5.55
C ILE A 60 3.59 7.04 4.79
N GLY A 61 2.34 7.51 4.58
CA GLY A 61 1.34 6.78 3.81
C GLY A 61 1.78 6.54 2.38
N SER A 62 2.37 7.55 1.74
CA SER A 62 2.91 7.43 0.38
C SER A 62 4.07 6.44 0.33
N GLN A 63 4.99 6.49 1.29
CA GLN A 63 6.10 5.54 1.37
C GLN A 63 5.61 4.12 1.58
N ARG A 64 4.58 3.95 2.39
CA ARG A 64 3.97 2.64 2.64
C ARG A 64 3.40 2.03 1.36
N VAL A 65 2.64 2.82 0.59
CA VAL A 65 2.07 2.37 -0.68
C VAL A 65 3.16 1.97 -1.66
N ILE A 66 4.21 2.77 -1.80
CA ILE A 66 5.35 2.44 -2.66
C ILE A 66 5.96 1.09 -2.26
N LYS A 67 6.19 0.87 -0.98
CA LYS A 67 6.76 -0.40 -0.49
C LYS A 67 5.87 -1.59 -0.83
N MET A 68 4.56 -1.43 -0.72
CA MET A 68 3.59 -2.48 -1.06
C MET A 68 3.65 -2.82 -2.56
N LEU A 69 3.73 -1.81 -3.41
CA LEU A 69 3.84 -1.98 -4.85
C LEU A 69 5.17 -2.64 -5.24
N LEU A 70 6.28 -2.18 -4.66
CA LEU A 70 7.60 -2.73 -4.96
C LEU A 70 7.76 -4.16 -4.47
N LYS A 71 7.15 -4.50 -3.34
CA LYS A 71 7.16 -5.88 -2.85
C LYS A 71 6.47 -6.81 -3.85
N ALA A 72 5.31 -6.41 -4.38
CA ALA A 72 4.61 -7.17 -5.40
C ALA A 72 5.44 -7.30 -6.68
N ASN A 73 6.14 -6.24 -7.08
CA ASN A 73 7.00 -6.27 -8.27
C ASN A 73 8.11 -7.32 -8.13
N GLY A 74 8.66 -7.45 -6.93
CA GLY A 74 9.67 -8.47 -6.65
C GLY A 74 9.13 -9.89 -6.65
N LYS A 75 7.88 -10.07 -6.24
CA LYS A 75 7.22 -11.38 -6.19
C LYS A 75 6.66 -11.80 -7.55
N ASP A 76 6.14 -10.84 -8.33
CA ASP A 76 5.55 -11.10 -9.64
C ASP A 76 6.00 -10.03 -10.64
N PRO A 77 7.23 -10.13 -11.15
CA PRO A 77 7.76 -9.12 -12.07
C PRO A 77 7.05 -9.08 -13.42
N ASP A 78 6.29 -10.12 -13.77
CA ASP A 78 5.53 -10.18 -15.03
C ASP A 78 4.11 -9.62 -14.91
N GLY A 79 3.70 -9.26 -13.69
CA GLY A 79 2.39 -8.68 -13.43
C GLY A 79 2.33 -7.17 -13.73
N PRO A 80 1.18 -6.52 -13.40
CA PRO A 80 1.02 -5.08 -13.64
C PRO A 80 1.83 -4.25 -12.64
N CYS A 81 3.12 -4.14 -12.91
CA CYS A 81 4.08 -3.46 -12.04
C CYS A 81 4.04 -1.94 -12.20
N ILE A 82 4.17 -1.25 -11.06
CA ILE A 82 4.43 0.19 -11.04
C ILE A 82 5.80 0.35 -10.37
N SER A 83 6.77 0.90 -11.10
CA SER A 83 8.11 1.07 -10.56
C SER A 83 8.21 2.27 -9.61
N GLU A 84 9.28 2.29 -8.81
CA GLU A 84 9.56 3.41 -7.92
C GLU A 84 9.73 4.72 -8.70
N GLU A 85 10.34 4.66 -9.88
CA GLU A 85 10.53 5.82 -10.74
C GLU A 85 9.24 6.29 -11.39
N GLN A 86 8.34 5.38 -11.72
CA GLN A 86 7.06 5.69 -12.37
C GLN A 86 6.04 6.30 -11.40
N TRP A 87 6.02 5.82 -10.16
CA TRP A 87 5.02 6.23 -9.18
C TRP A 87 4.88 7.75 -9.03
N PRO A 88 5.98 8.53 -8.85
CA PRO A 88 5.84 9.99 -8.71
C PRO A 88 5.48 10.69 -10.02
N LEU A 89 5.58 10.00 -11.15
CA LEU A 89 5.24 10.57 -12.46
C LEU A 89 3.77 10.35 -12.85
N LEU A 90 3.05 9.51 -12.12
CA LEU A 90 1.63 9.27 -12.37
C LEU A 90 0.79 10.48 -11.96
N PRO A 91 -0.39 10.69 -12.60
CA PRO A 91 -1.30 11.73 -12.15
C PRO A 91 -1.63 11.58 -10.67
N THR A 92 -1.66 12.70 -9.94
CA THR A 92 -1.93 12.69 -8.50
C THR A 92 -3.28 12.03 -8.18
N THR A 93 -4.31 12.29 -9.01
CA THR A 93 -5.62 11.68 -8.82
C THR A 93 -5.59 10.15 -8.97
N LEU A 94 -4.78 9.64 -9.89
CA LEU A 94 -4.59 8.20 -10.06
C LEU A 94 -3.89 7.60 -8.85
N ARG A 95 -2.86 8.27 -8.34
CA ARG A 95 -2.14 7.82 -7.14
C ARG A 95 -3.08 7.72 -5.94
N TYR A 96 -3.95 8.72 -5.76
CA TYR A 96 -4.96 8.69 -4.70
C TYR A 96 -5.96 7.56 -4.90
N ALA A 97 -6.40 7.33 -6.14
CA ALA A 97 -7.34 6.24 -6.43
C ALA A 97 -6.72 4.86 -6.11
N ILE A 98 -5.48 4.65 -6.48
CA ILE A 98 -4.75 3.41 -6.17
C ILE A 98 -4.58 3.26 -4.66
N SER A 99 -4.15 4.32 -3.97
CA SER A 99 -3.95 4.30 -2.51
C SER A 99 -5.25 4.01 -1.78
N ASN A 100 -6.35 4.62 -2.19
CA ASN A 100 -7.66 4.39 -1.59
C ASN A 100 -8.16 2.97 -1.84
N LYS A 101 -7.89 2.41 -3.00
CA LYS A 101 -8.25 1.01 -3.28
C LYS A 101 -7.50 0.05 -2.37
N ILE A 102 -6.21 0.26 -2.19
CA ILE A 102 -5.38 -0.54 -1.28
C ILE A 102 -5.92 -0.42 0.16
N LEU A 103 -6.20 0.80 0.61
CA LEU A 103 -6.75 1.03 1.95
C LEU A 103 -8.10 0.36 2.12
N GLY A 104 -8.95 0.41 1.11
CA GLY A 104 -10.26 -0.25 1.14
C GLY A 104 -10.15 -1.76 1.29
N VAL A 105 -9.23 -2.40 0.59
CA VAL A 105 -8.97 -3.84 0.72
C VAL A 105 -8.50 -4.17 2.14
N GLU A 106 -7.59 -3.39 2.70
CA GLU A 106 -7.11 -3.59 4.08
C GLU A 106 -8.24 -3.45 5.10
N GLU A 107 -9.13 -2.49 4.92
CA GLU A 107 -10.28 -2.29 5.82
C GLU A 107 -11.25 -3.45 5.75
N GLU A 108 -11.51 -4.01 4.57
CA GLU A 108 -12.33 -5.21 4.41
C GLU A 108 -11.76 -6.38 5.20
N VAL A 109 -10.44 -6.57 5.17
CA VAL A 109 -9.78 -7.62 5.95
C VAL A 109 -9.98 -7.38 7.44
N LYS A 110 -9.85 -6.14 7.92
CA LYS A 110 -10.09 -5.80 9.32
C LYS A 110 -11.53 -6.09 9.76
N GLU A 111 -12.51 -5.76 8.93
CA GLU A 111 -13.92 -6.01 9.23
C GLU A 111 -14.22 -7.50 9.37
N ASN A 112 -13.57 -8.33 8.55
CA ASN A 112 -13.74 -9.78 8.62
C ASN A 112 -13.20 -10.38 9.93
N PHE A 113 -12.34 -9.68 10.64
CA PHE A 113 -11.81 -10.11 11.94
C PHE A 113 -12.56 -9.54 13.14
N ARG A 114 -13.56 -8.69 12.90
CA ARG A 114 -14.40 -8.12 13.96
C ARG A 114 -15.67 -8.94 14.11
N ASP A 115 -15.69 -9.83 15.03
CA ASP A 115 -16.92 -10.54 15.40
C ASP A 115 -17.34 -10.23 16.81
#